data_f673cea37b7775c186e643bc172169fe
#
_entry.id   f673cea37b7775c186e643bc172169fe
#
_cell.length_a   1.000
_cell.length_b   1.000
_cell.length_c   1.000
_cell.angle_alpha   90.00
_cell.angle_beta   90.00
_cell.angle_gamma   90.00
#
_symmetry.space_group_name_H-M   'P 1'
#
loop_
_entity.id
_entity.type
_entity.pdbx_description
1 polymer ?
#
loop_
_entity_poly.entity_id
_entity_poly.type
_entity_poly.pdbx_seq_one_letter_code
_entity_poly.pdbx_strand_id
1 'polypeptide(L)'
;MFSAPPVQKVSVVIPVYNEQESLPELIRRTTAACETLGKAYEILLVDDGSSDDSARMLTDAAQAEGSHIVAVLLNRNYGQHSAIMAGFSHVTGDLVITLDADMQN
;
A
#
# COMPACT_ATOMS: atom_id res chain seq x y z
N MET A 1 -31.66 -16.72 0.79
CA MET A 1 -30.31 -16.86 0.23
C MET A 1 -29.62 -15.52 0.20
N PHE A 2 -28.37 -15.50 0.63
CA PHE A 2 -27.59 -14.27 0.66
C PHE A 2 -26.61 -14.23 -0.50
N SER A 3 -26.45 -13.08 -1.10
CA SER A 3 -25.34 -12.83 -1.99
C SER A 3 -24.54 -11.65 -1.43
N ALA A 4 -23.22 -11.75 -1.50
CA ALA A 4 -22.37 -10.66 -1.07
C ALA A 4 -22.59 -9.45 -1.98
N PRO A 5 -22.58 -8.22 -1.45
CA PRO A 5 -22.61 -7.04 -2.30
C PRO A 5 -21.38 -7.02 -3.21
N PRO A 6 -21.48 -6.43 -4.41
CA PRO A 6 -20.31 -6.34 -5.27
C PRO A 6 -19.23 -5.47 -4.63
N VAL A 7 -17.96 -5.79 -4.93
CA VAL A 7 -16.83 -5.00 -4.47
C VAL A 7 -16.88 -3.63 -5.15
N GLN A 8 -16.87 -2.57 -4.35
CA GLN A 8 -16.87 -1.20 -4.85
C GLN A 8 -15.50 -0.58 -4.83
N LYS A 9 -14.67 -0.93 -3.83
CA LYS A 9 -13.36 -0.34 -3.67
C LYS A 9 -12.39 -1.38 -3.14
N VAL A 10 -11.17 -1.38 -3.68
CA VAL A 10 -10.09 -2.29 -3.27
C VAL A 10 -9.05 -1.49 -2.51
N SER A 11 -8.62 -2.02 -1.36
CA SER A 11 -7.49 -1.49 -0.61
C SER A 11 -6.34 -2.48 -0.70
N VAL A 12 -5.18 -2.02 -1.18
CA VAL A 12 -3.97 -2.84 -1.25
C VAL A 12 -3.03 -2.36 -0.14
N VAL A 13 -2.62 -3.27 0.74
CA VAL A 13 -1.74 -2.94 1.87
C VAL A 13 -0.38 -3.59 1.62
N ILE A 14 0.67 -2.78 1.62
CA ILE A 14 2.04 -3.22 1.34
C ILE A 14 2.95 -2.70 2.44
N PRO A 15 3.53 -3.59 3.27
CA PRO A 15 4.54 -3.16 4.25
C PRO A 15 5.86 -2.88 3.53
N VAL A 16 6.53 -1.81 3.93
CA VAL A 16 7.77 -1.35 3.31
C VAL A 16 8.83 -1.17 4.40
N TYR A 17 10.00 -1.76 4.18
CA TYR A 17 11.14 -1.56 5.08
C TYR A 17 12.42 -1.53 4.26
N ASN A 18 13.06 -0.36 4.19
CA ASN A 18 14.33 -0.17 3.46
C ASN A 18 14.26 -0.68 2.02
N GLU A 19 13.25 -0.20 1.27
CA GLU A 19 12.99 -0.63 -0.11
C GLU A 19 13.11 0.53 -1.09
N GLN A 20 13.96 1.54 -0.79
CA GLN A 20 14.00 2.75 -1.62
C GLN A 20 14.30 2.47 -3.09
N GLU A 21 15.11 1.43 -3.37
CA GLU A 21 15.48 1.14 -4.74
C GLU A 21 14.35 0.52 -5.55
N SER A 22 13.50 -0.27 -4.91
CA SER A 22 12.41 -0.97 -5.59
C SER A 22 11.09 -0.21 -5.56
N LEU A 23 10.97 0.83 -4.73
CA LEU A 23 9.70 1.54 -4.56
C LEU A 23 9.13 2.14 -5.85
N PRO A 24 9.91 2.83 -6.70
CA PRO A 24 9.31 3.39 -7.91
C PRO A 24 8.66 2.34 -8.79
N GLU A 25 9.32 1.21 -8.98
CA GLU A 25 8.79 0.12 -9.81
C GLU A 25 7.61 -0.56 -9.12
N LEU A 26 7.67 -0.75 -7.80
CA LEU A 26 6.56 -1.31 -7.03
C LEU A 26 5.30 -0.46 -7.19
N ILE A 27 5.44 0.84 -7.01
CA ILE A 27 4.30 1.76 -7.12
C ILE A 27 3.74 1.73 -8.53
N ARG A 28 4.62 1.75 -9.53
CA ARG A 28 4.20 1.72 -10.94
C ARG A 28 3.43 0.44 -11.25
N ARG A 29 3.96 -0.72 -10.86
CA ARG A 29 3.31 -2.01 -11.14
C ARG A 29 1.99 -2.16 -10.41
N THR A 30 1.96 -1.76 -9.14
CA THR A 30 0.74 -1.89 -8.34
C THR A 30 -0.34 -0.97 -8.88
N THR A 31 0.01 0.26 -9.22
CA THR A 31 -0.95 1.20 -9.81
C THR A 31 -1.49 0.66 -11.12
N ALA A 32 -0.61 0.17 -12.00
CA ALA A 32 -1.04 -0.38 -13.29
C ALA A 32 -2.01 -1.55 -13.10
N ALA A 33 -1.71 -2.44 -12.16
CA ALA A 33 -2.59 -3.58 -11.88
C ALA A 33 -3.95 -3.11 -11.36
N CYS A 34 -3.96 -2.13 -10.45
CA CYS A 34 -5.20 -1.60 -9.90
C CYS A 34 -6.05 -0.92 -10.97
N GLU A 35 -5.42 -0.22 -11.91
CA GLU A 35 -6.15 0.47 -12.99
C GLU A 35 -6.93 -0.51 -13.86
N THR A 36 -6.51 -1.76 -13.94
CA THR A 36 -7.22 -2.77 -14.74
C THR A 36 -8.49 -3.29 -14.07
N LEU A 37 -8.70 -2.97 -12.77
CA LEU A 37 -9.83 -3.52 -12.03
C LEU A 37 -11.16 -2.86 -12.39
N GLY A 38 -11.13 -1.65 -12.93
CA GLY A 38 -12.36 -0.90 -13.22
C GLY A 38 -13.12 -0.51 -11.96
N LYS A 39 -12.45 -0.43 -10.81
CA LYS A 39 -13.05 -0.11 -9.52
C LYS A 39 -12.22 0.96 -8.83
N ALA A 40 -12.83 1.64 -7.87
CA ALA A 40 -12.07 2.54 -7.01
C ALA A 40 -11.01 1.73 -6.24
N TYR A 41 -9.88 2.33 -5.96
CA TYR A 41 -8.82 1.66 -5.22
C TYR A 41 -7.96 2.66 -4.47
N GLU A 42 -7.27 2.15 -3.46
CA GLU A 42 -6.22 2.87 -2.75
C GLU A 42 -5.07 1.90 -2.50
N ILE A 43 -3.86 2.43 -2.43
CA ILE A 43 -2.66 1.64 -2.15
C ILE A 43 -2.06 2.21 -0.86
N LEU A 44 -2.10 1.42 0.21
CA LEU A 44 -1.56 1.83 1.50
C LEU A 44 -0.15 1.27 1.62
N LEU A 45 0.83 2.16 1.56
CA LEU A 45 2.22 1.80 1.73
C LEU A 45 2.59 2.13 3.18
N VAL A 46 2.88 1.09 3.95
CA VAL A 46 3.16 1.23 5.37
C VAL A 46 4.65 1.16 5.60
N ASP A 47 5.27 2.29 5.92
CA ASP A 47 6.69 2.32 6.21
C ASP A 47 6.94 1.82 7.63
N ASP A 48 7.66 0.72 7.74
CA ASP A 48 7.93 0.07 9.02
C ASP A 48 9.24 0.57 9.63
N GLY A 49 9.36 1.90 9.72
CA GLY A 49 10.51 2.53 10.36
C GLY A 49 11.79 2.44 9.55
N SER A 50 11.71 2.63 8.23
CA SER A 50 12.89 2.55 7.36
C SER A 50 13.96 3.56 7.76
N SER A 51 15.22 3.16 7.60
CA SER A 51 16.37 4.02 7.83
C SER A 51 16.87 4.71 6.55
N ASP A 52 16.37 4.29 5.40
CA ASP A 52 16.73 4.88 4.11
C ASP A 52 15.69 5.92 3.69
N ASP A 53 15.63 6.28 2.41
CA ASP A 53 14.70 7.28 1.88
C ASP A 53 13.27 6.76 1.66
N SER A 54 12.97 5.52 2.04
CA SER A 54 11.65 4.95 1.77
C SER A 54 10.51 5.82 2.31
N ALA A 55 10.60 6.27 3.56
CA ALA A 55 9.51 7.06 4.17
C ALA A 55 9.25 8.35 3.39
N ARG A 56 10.31 9.06 2.98
CA ARG A 56 10.17 10.28 2.18
C ARG A 56 9.54 9.98 0.84
N MET A 57 9.96 8.89 0.20
CA MET A 57 9.43 8.51 -1.11
C MET A 57 7.95 8.17 -1.04
N LEU A 58 7.52 7.47 0.02
CA LEU A 58 6.10 7.18 0.21
C LEU A 58 5.29 8.45 0.41
N THR A 59 5.82 9.37 1.21
CA THR A 59 5.14 10.64 1.47
C THR A 59 5.00 11.43 0.18
N ASP A 60 6.06 11.53 -0.61
CA ASP A 60 6.02 12.24 -1.89
C ASP A 60 5.00 11.60 -2.84
N ALA A 61 4.97 10.27 -2.90
CA ALA A 61 4.02 9.55 -3.76
C ALA A 61 2.58 9.80 -3.33
N ALA A 62 2.33 9.85 -2.02
CA ALA A 62 0.99 10.09 -1.49
C ALA A 62 0.51 11.51 -1.77
N GLN A 63 1.43 12.47 -1.80
CA GLN A 63 1.10 13.88 -2.01
C GLN A 63 1.01 14.27 -3.49
N ALA A 64 1.41 13.39 -4.40
CA ALA A 64 1.34 13.68 -5.82
C ALA A 64 -0.11 13.88 -6.25
N GLU A 65 -0.34 14.81 -7.18
CA GLU A 65 -1.67 15.11 -7.67
C GLU A 65 -2.30 13.87 -8.30
N GLY A 66 -3.54 13.57 -7.97
CA GLY A 66 -4.25 12.41 -8.49
C GLY A 66 -3.80 11.09 -7.91
N SER A 67 -3.00 11.11 -6.84
CA SER A 67 -2.46 9.89 -6.26
C SER A 67 -3.53 9.05 -5.58
N HIS A 68 -3.41 7.73 -5.71
CA HIS A 68 -4.21 6.77 -4.95
C HIS A 68 -3.40 6.17 -3.79
N ILE A 69 -2.22 6.74 -3.50
CA ILE A 69 -1.32 6.23 -2.47
C ILE A 69 -1.69 6.87 -1.12
N VAL A 70 -1.75 6.03 -0.10
CA VAL A 70 -1.84 6.46 1.30
C VAL A 70 -0.56 6.02 1.99
N ALA A 71 0.19 6.96 2.53
CA ALA A 71 1.42 6.66 3.25
C ALA A 71 1.13 6.57 4.74
N VAL A 72 1.48 5.42 5.34
CA VAL A 72 1.37 5.22 6.78
C VAL A 72 2.79 5.03 7.30
N LEU A 73 3.24 5.92 8.18
CA LEU A 73 4.62 5.93 8.65
C LEU A 73 4.66 5.51 10.11
N LEU A 74 5.32 4.38 10.39
CA LEU A 74 5.54 3.95 11.76
C LEU A 74 6.82 4.60 12.26
N ASN A 75 6.88 4.86 13.57
CA ASN A 75 8.00 5.59 14.14
C ASN A 75 9.25 4.73 14.38
N ARG A 76 9.16 3.43 14.17
CA ARG A 76 10.29 2.52 14.23
C ARG A 76 9.90 1.18 13.62
N ASN A 77 10.86 0.28 13.49
CA ASN A 77 10.59 -1.06 12.95
C ASN A 77 9.88 -1.91 14.00
N TYR A 78 8.66 -2.33 13.69
CA TYR A 78 7.84 -3.21 14.52
C TYR A 78 7.69 -4.60 13.95
N GLY A 79 8.11 -4.79 12.69
CA GLY A 79 7.96 -6.06 12.00
C GLY A 79 6.84 -6.02 10.97
N GLN A 80 6.94 -6.91 9.98
CA GLN A 80 6.02 -6.92 8.84
C GLN A 80 4.57 -7.13 9.27
N HIS A 81 4.34 -8.03 10.23
CA HIS A 81 2.97 -8.29 10.70
C HIS A 81 2.34 -7.05 11.32
N SER A 82 3.09 -6.36 12.17
CA SER A 82 2.61 -5.12 12.81
C SER A 82 2.33 -4.04 11.77
N ALA A 83 3.19 -3.94 10.76
CA ALA A 83 3.00 -2.97 9.68
C ALA A 83 1.71 -3.26 8.91
N ILE A 84 1.45 -4.52 8.58
CA ILE A 84 0.23 -4.91 7.89
C ILE A 84 -1.00 -4.56 8.75
N MET A 85 -0.94 -4.85 10.04
CA MET A 85 -2.05 -4.53 10.95
C MET A 85 -2.29 -3.02 11.05
N ALA A 86 -1.20 -2.23 11.06
CA ALA A 86 -1.33 -0.78 11.04
C ALA A 86 -2.01 -0.31 9.75
N GLY A 87 -1.65 -0.92 8.61
CA GLY A 87 -2.30 -0.62 7.34
C GLY A 87 -3.79 -0.92 7.38
N PHE A 88 -4.17 -2.06 7.95
CA PHE A 88 -5.59 -2.45 8.05
C PHE A 88 -6.42 -1.41 8.78
N SER A 89 -5.86 -0.73 9.76
CA SER A 89 -6.61 0.27 10.53
C SER A 89 -6.91 1.53 9.72
N HIS A 90 -6.33 1.68 8.53
CA HIS A 90 -6.52 2.83 7.66
C HIS A 90 -7.25 2.51 6.36
N VAL A 91 -7.61 1.25 6.11
CA VAL A 91 -8.27 0.88 4.85
C VAL A 91 -9.69 1.44 4.81
N THR A 92 -10.11 1.83 3.62
CA THR A 92 -11.48 2.31 3.38
C THR A 92 -12.20 1.47 2.33
N GLY A 93 -11.52 0.51 1.70
CA GLY A 93 -12.13 -0.38 0.72
C GLY A 93 -12.89 -1.52 1.37
N ASP A 94 -13.72 -2.19 0.58
CA ASP A 94 -14.50 -3.34 1.05
C ASP A 94 -13.84 -4.67 0.67
N LEU A 95 -12.74 -4.63 -0.08
CA LEU A 95 -11.86 -5.79 -0.30
C LEU A 95 -10.43 -5.35 0.01
N VAL A 96 -9.73 -6.10 0.86
CA VAL A 96 -8.36 -5.77 1.25
C VAL A 96 -7.43 -6.85 0.75
N ILE A 97 -6.38 -6.45 0.04
CA ILE A 97 -5.34 -7.33 -0.50
C ILE A 97 -4.00 -6.91 0.12
N THR A 98 -3.21 -7.88 0.54
CA THR A 98 -1.85 -7.61 1.03
C THR A 98 -0.84 -8.11 0.02
N LEU A 99 0.22 -7.34 -0.19
CA LEU A 99 1.32 -7.70 -1.09
C LEU A 99 2.65 -7.45 -0.37
N ASP A 100 3.68 -8.16 -0.80
CA ASP A 100 5.04 -7.91 -0.35
C ASP A 100 5.68 -6.83 -1.21
N ALA A 101 6.52 -5.98 -0.60
CA ALA A 101 7.24 -4.93 -1.32
C ALA A 101 8.36 -5.49 -2.19
N ASP A 102 8.82 -6.66 -1.88
CA ASP A 102 9.97 -7.27 -2.49
C ASP A 102 9.58 -7.80 -3.85
N MET A 103 9.02 -7.69 -4.68
CA MET A 103 8.69 -8.11 -6.06
C MET A 103 9.43 -9.36 -6.55
N GLN A 104 10.02 -10.14 -5.67
CA GLN A 104 10.64 -11.42 -6.02
C GLN A 104 9.68 -12.55 -5.80
N ASN A 105 9.78 -13.56 -6.62
CA ASN A 105 8.89 -14.72 -6.53
C ASN A 105 9.57 -15.91 -5.88
#